data_da89b0e4f6ba93448fb544e11991ceb7
#
_entry.id   da89b0e4f6ba93448fb544e11991ceb7
#
_cell.length_a   1.000
_cell.length_b   1.000
_cell.length_c   1.000
_cell.angle_alpha   90.00
_cell.angle_beta   90.00
_cell.angle_gamma   90.00
#
_symmetry.space_group_name_H-M   'P 1'
#
loop_
_entity.id
_entity.type
_entity.pdbx_description
1 polymer ?
#
loop_
_entity_poly.entity_id
_entity_poly.type
_entity_poly.pdbx_seq_one_letter_code
_entity_poly.pdbx_strand_id
1 'polypeptide(L)'
;MVATAAVDQNRPDLARFFKFTFPYAAVHLACLFVFVVGVSWFALAVSVVVYMLRGFGITGFYHRKFSHHAFKTGRVVQFAGAWLGTSAAQGGPLWWVAHHRRHHRVSDQEG
;
A
#
# COMPACT_ATOMS: atom_id res chain seq x y z
N MET A 1 1.86 44.13 -8.51
CA MET A 1 1.17 43.40 -7.44
C MET A 1 0.42 42.25 -8.08
N VAL A 2 0.97 41.05 -8.02
CA VAL A 2 0.30 39.83 -8.53
C VAL A 2 -0.48 39.26 -7.36
N ALA A 3 -1.79 39.32 -7.42
CA ALA A 3 -2.68 38.69 -6.46
C ALA A 3 -2.50 37.17 -6.59
N THR A 4 -1.83 36.55 -5.65
CA THR A 4 -1.83 35.10 -5.47
C THR A 4 -3.26 34.70 -5.09
N ALA A 5 -4.01 34.19 -6.04
CA ALA A 5 -5.30 33.57 -5.77
C ALA A 5 -5.09 32.48 -4.71
N ALA A 6 -5.67 32.64 -3.53
CA ALA A 6 -5.68 31.63 -2.51
C ALA A 6 -6.38 30.39 -3.10
N VAL A 7 -5.61 29.33 -3.28
CA VAL A 7 -6.16 28.03 -3.67
C VAL A 7 -7.11 27.62 -2.56
N ASP A 8 -8.38 27.55 -2.88
CA ASP A 8 -9.42 27.07 -1.97
C ASP A 8 -9.12 25.59 -1.60
N GLN A 9 -8.51 25.39 -0.45
CA GLN A 9 -8.09 24.08 0.05
C GLN A 9 -9.29 23.15 0.38
N ASN A 10 -10.49 23.68 0.36
CA ASN A 10 -11.72 22.94 0.66
C ASN A 10 -12.46 22.41 -0.58
N ARG A 11 -12.01 22.69 -1.78
CA ARG A 11 -12.62 22.07 -2.96
C ARG A 11 -12.19 20.62 -3.08
N PRO A 12 -13.15 19.67 -3.10
CA PRO A 12 -12.83 18.29 -3.39
C PRO A 12 -12.19 18.21 -4.77
N ASP A 13 -10.94 17.77 -4.83
CA ASP A 13 -10.25 17.53 -6.10
C ASP A 13 -10.86 16.28 -6.75
N LEU A 14 -11.89 16.48 -7.55
CA LEU A 14 -12.62 15.42 -8.25
C LEU A 14 -11.68 14.58 -9.14
N ALA A 15 -10.70 15.22 -9.77
CA ALA A 15 -9.71 14.51 -10.59
C ALA A 15 -8.88 13.55 -9.71
N ARG A 16 -8.46 14.01 -8.55
CA ARG A 16 -7.73 13.18 -7.57
C ARG A 16 -8.61 12.05 -7.01
N PHE A 17 -9.87 12.36 -6.69
CA PHE A 17 -10.84 11.36 -6.25
C PHE A 17 -11.00 10.26 -7.29
N PHE A 18 -11.28 10.60 -8.56
CA PHE A 18 -11.44 9.60 -9.61
C PHE A 18 -10.16 8.81 -9.87
N LYS A 19 -9.00 9.46 -9.84
CA LYS A 19 -7.70 8.78 -10.04
C LYS A 19 -7.44 7.66 -9.03
N PHE A 20 -7.84 7.84 -7.78
CA PHE A 20 -7.58 6.85 -6.73
C PHE A 20 -8.78 5.93 -6.49
N THR A 21 -10.00 6.45 -6.53
CA THR A 21 -11.20 5.68 -6.20
C THR A 21 -11.63 4.76 -7.33
N PHE A 22 -11.50 5.21 -8.59
CA PHE A 22 -11.94 4.42 -9.74
C PHE A 22 -11.18 3.09 -9.91
N PRO A 23 -9.84 3.04 -9.91
CA PRO A 23 -9.12 1.76 -10.00
C PRO A 23 -9.45 0.84 -8.84
N TYR A 24 -9.62 1.40 -7.64
CA TYR A 24 -9.97 0.64 -6.45
C TYR A 24 -11.36 0.01 -6.57
N ALA A 25 -12.35 0.80 -6.97
CA ALA A 25 -13.70 0.31 -7.23
C ALA A 25 -13.75 -0.73 -8.35
N ALA A 26 -12.99 -0.51 -9.44
CA ALA A 26 -12.91 -1.43 -10.57
C ALA A 26 -12.39 -2.82 -10.15
N VAL A 27 -11.36 -2.88 -9.31
CA VAL A 27 -10.84 -4.15 -8.77
C VAL A 27 -11.91 -4.87 -7.92
N HIS A 28 -12.63 -4.14 -7.07
CA HIS A 28 -13.69 -4.74 -6.25
C HIS A 28 -14.85 -5.24 -7.11
N LEU A 29 -15.27 -4.49 -8.12
CA LEU A 29 -16.29 -4.93 -9.07
C LEU A 29 -15.82 -6.14 -9.88
N ALA A 30 -14.55 -6.19 -10.27
CA ALA A 30 -13.98 -7.35 -10.95
C ALA A 30 -14.06 -8.63 -10.10
N CYS A 31 -14.00 -8.54 -8.77
CA CYS A 31 -14.18 -9.70 -7.90
C CYS A 31 -15.56 -10.35 -8.05
N LEU A 32 -16.59 -9.61 -8.49
CA LEU A 32 -17.92 -10.16 -8.73
C LEU A 32 -17.95 -11.15 -9.90
N PHE A 33 -16.97 -11.11 -10.80
CA PHE A 33 -16.87 -12.12 -11.87
C PHE A 33 -16.69 -13.55 -11.34
N VAL A 34 -16.31 -13.73 -10.07
CA VAL A 34 -16.25 -15.05 -9.45
C VAL A 34 -17.59 -15.80 -9.54
N PHE A 35 -18.70 -15.09 -9.50
CA PHE A 35 -20.03 -15.70 -9.63
C PHE A 35 -20.33 -16.24 -11.04
N VAL A 36 -19.61 -15.75 -12.04
CA VAL A 36 -19.73 -16.18 -13.44
C VAL A 36 -18.70 -17.25 -13.80
N VAL A 37 -17.45 -17.04 -13.37
CA VAL A 37 -16.32 -17.93 -13.69
C VAL A 37 -16.30 -19.16 -12.79
N GLY A 38 -16.89 -19.06 -11.59
CA GLY A 38 -16.86 -20.10 -10.57
C GLY A 38 -15.57 -20.05 -9.71
N VAL A 39 -15.54 -20.91 -8.71
CA VAL A 39 -14.45 -21.01 -7.72
C VAL A 39 -13.68 -22.30 -7.91
N SER A 40 -12.38 -22.20 -8.08
CA SER A 40 -11.44 -23.33 -8.06
C SER A 40 -10.74 -23.40 -6.70
N TRP A 41 -10.69 -24.58 -6.07
CA TRP A 41 -9.94 -24.79 -4.83
C TRP A 41 -8.47 -24.46 -4.97
N PHE A 42 -7.89 -24.73 -6.13
CA PHE A 42 -6.52 -24.35 -6.44
C PHE A 42 -6.36 -22.81 -6.47
N ALA A 43 -7.24 -22.10 -7.15
CA ALA A 43 -7.20 -20.63 -7.19
C ALA A 43 -7.38 -20.02 -5.80
N LEU A 44 -8.24 -20.60 -4.98
CA LEU A 44 -8.44 -20.17 -3.59
C LEU A 44 -7.17 -20.36 -2.76
N ALA A 45 -6.54 -21.53 -2.84
CA ALA A 45 -5.28 -21.81 -2.15
C ALA A 45 -4.17 -20.85 -2.58
N VAL A 46 -4.01 -20.61 -3.88
CA VAL A 46 -3.03 -19.64 -4.42
C VAL A 46 -3.33 -18.23 -3.90
N SER A 47 -4.60 -17.82 -3.87
CA SER A 47 -4.99 -16.50 -3.37
C SER A 47 -4.61 -16.32 -1.89
N VAL A 48 -4.83 -17.33 -1.06
CA VAL A 48 -4.45 -17.30 0.36
C VAL A 48 -2.93 -17.20 0.52
N VAL A 49 -2.16 -17.99 -0.23
CA VAL A 49 -0.69 -17.95 -0.19
C VAL A 49 -0.17 -16.58 -0.62
N VAL A 50 -0.67 -16.04 -1.74
CA VAL A 50 -0.28 -14.73 -2.24
C VAL A 50 -0.65 -13.62 -1.24
N TYR A 51 -1.82 -13.70 -0.62
CA TYR A 51 -2.24 -12.76 0.42
C TYR A 51 -1.27 -12.76 1.61
N MET A 52 -0.92 -13.95 2.12
CA MET A 52 0.02 -14.10 3.23
C MET A 52 1.42 -13.59 2.89
N LEU A 53 1.92 -13.91 1.69
CA LEU A 53 3.23 -13.42 1.22
C LEU A 53 3.26 -11.89 1.11
N ARG A 54 2.23 -11.29 0.54
CA ARG A 54 2.13 -9.82 0.44
C ARG A 54 2.01 -9.16 1.80
N GLY A 55 1.21 -9.73 2.70
CA GLY A 55 1.12 -9.29 4.08
C GLY A 55 2.47 -9.34 4.79
N PHE A 56 3.23 -10.42 4.59
CA PHE A 56 4.59 -10.54 5.10
C PHE A 56 5.55 -9.50 4.46
N GLY A 57 5.40 -9.19 3.18
CA GLY A 57 6.15 -8.12 2.52
C GLY A 57 5.99 -6.76 3.22
N ILE A 58 4.77 -6.44 3.65
CA ILE A 58 4.49 -5.20 4.40
C ILE A 58 4.99 -5.32 5.84
N THR A 59 4.58 -6.35 6.58
CA THR A 59 4.86 -6.46 8.02
C THR A 59 6.32 -6.82 8.31
N GLY A 60 6.89 -7.76 7.57
CA GLY A 60 8.26 -8.22 7.74
C GLY A 60 9.29 -7.25 7.16
N PHE A 61 9.08 -6.80 5.93
CA PHE A 61 10.07 -5.97 5.25
C PHE A 61 9.79 -4.48 5.39
N TYR A 62 8.65 -3.95 4.96
CA TYR A 62 8.39 -2.51 5.04
C TYR A 62 8.40 -2.02 6.48
N HIS A 63 7.66 -2.69 7.34
CA HIS A 63 7.56 -2.30 8.75
C HIS A 63 8.83 -2.66 9.54
N ARG A 64 9.12 -3.94 9.72
CA ARG A 64 10.20 -4.37 10.62
C ARG A 64 11.59 -4.15 10.06
N LYS A 65 11.84 -4.46 8.77
CA LYS A 65 13.18 -4.35 8.19
C LYS A 65 13.53 -2.92 7.82
N PHE A 66 12.69 -2.25 7.02
CA PHE A 66 13.03 -0.95 6.45
C PHE A 66 12.69 0.23 7.38
N SER A 67 11.61 0.15 8.17
CA SER A 67 11.25 1.22 9.09
C SER A 67 11.97 1.12 10.43
N HIS A 68 11.98 -0.07 11.04
CA HIS A 68 12.53 -0.25 12.38
C HIS A 68 13.92 -0.90 12.43
N HIS A 69 14.48 -1.32 11.30
CA HIS A 69 15.81 -1.97 11.23
C HIS A 69 15.95 -3.18 12.17
N ALA A 70 14.87 -3.90 12.44
CA ALA A 70 14.78 -4.95 13.45
C ALA A 70 15.71 -6.15 13.18
N PHE A 71 16.13 -6.36 11.94
CA PHE A 71 17.04 -7.44 11.56
C PHE A 71 17.91 -7.05 10.36
N LYS A 72 19.03 -7.75 10.18
CA LYS A 72 19.96 -7.56 9.07
C LYS A 72 19.77 -8.64 8.02
N THR A 73 19.82 -8.28 6.74
CA THR A 73 19.75 -9.20 5.60
C THR A 73 20.68 -8.76 4.48
N GLY A 74 21.05 -9.68 3.61
CA GLY A 74 21.79 -9.39 2.38
C GLY A 74 20.94 -8.59 1.38
N ARG A 75 21.61 -7.97 0.41
CA ARG A 75 20.99 -7.07 -0.59
C ARG A 75 19.91 -7.78 -1.42
N VAL A 76 20.13 -9.04 -1.79
CA VAL A 76 19.15 -9.83 -2.57
C VAL A 76 17.85 -10.01 -1.80
N VAL A 77 17.94 -10.36 -0.53
CA VAL A 77 16.75 -10.53 0.34
C VAL A 77 16.04 -9.20 0.56
N GLN A 78 16.78 -8.11 0.71
CA GLN A 78 16.19 -6.76 0.80
C GLN A 78 15.43 -6.39 -0.47
N PHE A 79 16.01 -6.66 -1.63
CA PHE A 79 15.36 -6.42 -2.92
C PHE A 79 14.07 -7.26 -3.07
N ALA A 80 14.16 -8.57 -2.78
CA ALA A 80 13.00 -9.46 -2.84
C ALA A 80 11.88 -9.00 -1.87
N GLY A 81 12.24 -8.58 -0.66
CA GLY A 81 11.28 -8.04 0.31
C GLY A 81 10.67 -6.72 -0.12
N ALA A 82 11.45 -5.83 -0.72
CA ALA A 82 10.94 -4.58 -1.28
C ALA A 82 9.98 -4.82 -2.45
N TRP A 83 10.33 -5.74 -3.34
CA TRP A 83 9.48 -6.13 -4.48
C TRP A 83 8.17 -6.76 -3.99
N LEU A 84 8.25 -7.66 -3.02
CA LEU A 84 7.08 -8.31 -2.43
C LEU A 84 6.15 -7.28 -1.76
N GLY A 85 6.69 -6.35 -0.96
CA GLY A 85 5.93 -5.27 -0.35
C GLY A 85 5.28 -4.35 -1.38
N THR A 86 5.99 -4.01 -2.47
CA THR A 86 5.44 -3.20 -3.57
C THR A 86 4.25 -3.92 -4.25
N SER A 87 4.30 -5.24 -4.37
CA SER A 87 3.20 -6.03 -4.94
C SER A 87 1.90 -5.98 -4.15
N ALA A 88 1.95 -5.53 -2.89
CA ALA A 88 0.77 -5.33 -2.05
C ALA A 88 0.01 -4.02 -2.35
N ALA A 89 0.45 -3.25 -3.36
CA ALA A 89 -0.17 -2.00 -3.81
C ALA A 89 -0.30 -0.89 -2.74
N GLN A 90 0.61 -0.89 -1.76
CA GLN A 90 0.65 0.13 -0.70
C GLN A 90 1.74 1.20 -0.92
N GLY A 91 2.16 1.40 -2.16
CA GLY A 91 3.22 2.33 -2.52
C GLY A 91 4.63 1.72 -2.46
N GLY A 92 5.63 2.50 -2.86
CA GLY A 92 7.02 2.05 -2.85
C GLY A 92 7.62 2.06 -1.42
N PRO A 93 8.73 1.31 -1.22
CA PRO A 93 9.32 1.14 0.11
C PRO A 93 9.77 2.46 0.75
N LEU A 94 10.35 3.38 0.00
CA LEU A 94 10.82 4.66 0.53
C LEU A 94 9.66 5.55 0.98
N TRP A 95 8.62 5.62 0.18
CA TRP A 95 7.41 6.37 0.50
C TRP A 95 6.73 5.81 1.74
N TRP A 96 6.55 4.51 1.78
CA TRP A 96 5.89 3.81 2.90
C TRP A 96 6.65 4.02 4.21
N VAL A 97 7.98 3.83 4.19
CA VAL A 97 8.86 4.02 5.36
C VAL A 97 8.80 5.45 5.87
N ALA A 98 8.82 6.45 4.97
CA ALA A 98 8.74 7.85 5.35
C ALA A 98 7.42 8.17 6.07
N HIS A 99 6.29 7.67 5.53
CA HIS A 99 4.96 7.86 6.12
C HIS A 99 4.83 7.14 7.46
N HIS A 100 5.32 5.90 7.55
CA HIS A 100 5.28 5.10 8.77
C HIS A 100 6.08 5.75 9.91
N ARG A 101 7.30 6.22 9.63
CA ARG A 101 8.11 6.92 10.63
C ARG A 101 7.48 8.26 11.05
N ARG A 102 6.84 8.95 10.12
CA ARG A 102 6.08 10.15 10.45
C ARG A 102 4.90 9.82 11.37
N HIS A 103 4.17 8.75 11.08
CA HIS A 103 3.07 8.27 11.93
C HIS A 103 3.54 8.05 13.37
N HIS A 104 4.64 7.32 13.59
CA HIS A 104 5.18 7.13 14.93
C HIS A 104 5.54 8.43 15.65
N ARG A 105 6.07 9.42 14.93
CA ARG A 105 6.43 10.71 15.56
C ARG A 105 5.23 11.55 15.98
N VAL A 106 4.07 11.36 15.34
CA VAL A 106 2.88 12.20 15.58
C VAL A 106 1.92 11.50 16.54
N SER A 107 1.81 10.16 16.48
CA SER A 107 0.89 9.40 17.34
C SER A 107 1.30 9.36 18.81
N ASP A 108 2.58 9.58 19.13
CA ASP A 108 3.09 9.59 20.50
C ASP A 108 3.10 11.00 21.14
N GLN A 109 2.60 12.00 20.42
CA GLN A 109 2.41 13.34 20.93
C GLN A 109 0.99 13.47 21.49
N GLU A 110 0.87 13.40 22.80
CA GLU A 110 -0.34 13.86 23.48
C GLU A 110 -0.53 15.34 23.16
N GLY A 111 -1.68 15.67 22.54
CA GLY A 111 -2.06 17.01 22.21
C GLY A 111 -2.39 17.89 23.41
#